data_106d45a3d80a1faffa7aa3949250523d
#
_entry.id   106d45a3d80a1faffa7aa3949250523d
#
_cell.length_a   1.000
_cell.length_b   1.000
_cell.length_c   1.000
_cell.angle_alpha   90.00
_cell.angle_beta   90.00
_cell.angle_gamma   90.00
#
_symmetry.space_group_name_H-M   'P 1'
#
loop_
_entity.id
_entity.type
_entity.pdbx_description
1 polymer ?
#
loop_
_entity_poly.entity_id
_entity_poly.type
_entity_poly.pdbx_seq_one_letter_code
_entity_poly.pdbx_strand_id
1 'polypeptide(L)'
;MNKELLLIADFGAHNNQKVAKQARSANVYCEVLPIEKIDSSIKPKAIVAIGDDESECDLSVLKPFGVPVLEKGNLKTNEEVLAFFKSCGFKQNWTVESFIENAVEEIRKTVGDKKVLCALSGGVDSSVCAALVHRAIGDQLTCVFVDHGLMRKNEPESIEKIFKQTFKMNLIMIDAKERFLTKLAGVDDPEKKRKIIGEEFIRVFEEESAKLGKMDFLLQGTIYPDIIESFSKKGMVKSHHNVGGLPEDVDFQLLEPIKWLFKDEVRSVGTALGLPDEQVWRQPFPGPGLGVRVVGAITREKLAAVREADAIWREEIKNAGLDKQIWQYFAVCPGFKSTGVKDGRRTFAEAICLRAILSNDAMSAEVAQIPYELLRKVAVRVVAEVPGVNRVLYDITPKPPSTIEFE
;
A
#
# COMPACT_ATOMS: atom_id res chain seq x y z
N MET A 1 23.09 -14.35 0.26
CA MET A 1 22.21 -15.52 0.02
C MET A 1 22.53 -16.14 -1.32
N ASN A 2 22.78 -17.44 -1.40
CA ASN A 2 22.68 -18.14 -2.68
C ASN A 2 21.20 -18.37 -2.98
N LYS A 3 20.53 -17.31 -3.48
CA LYS A 3 19.12 -17.40 -3.89
C LYS A 3 19.06 -18.26 -5.13
N GLU A 4 18.43 -19.42 -5.04
CA GLU A 4 18.14 -20.22 -6.23
C GLU A 4 17.03 -19.51 -7.01
N LEU A 5 17.39 -18.87 -8.12
CA LEU A 5 16.48 -18.02 -8.90
C LEU A 5 15.66 -18.86 -9.88
N LEU A 6 14.34 -18.74 -9.77
CA LEU A 6 13.42 -19.05 -10.85
C LEU A 6 13.19 -17.77 -11.65
N LEU A 7 13.63 -17.75 -12.91
CA LEU A 7 13.35 -16.63 -13.80
C LEU A 7 11.99 -16.85 -14.49
N ILE A 8 11.11 -15.85 -14.39
CA ILE A 8 9.86 -15.81 -15.14
C ILE A 8 10.08 -14.84 -16.30
N ALA A 9 10.28 -15.40 -17.50
CA ALA A 9 10.49 -14.63 -18.71
C ALA A 9 9.13 -14.20 -19.29
N ASP A 10 8.88 -12.89 -19.26
CA ASP A 10 7.60 -12.30 -19.67
C ASP A 10 7.66 -11.83 -21.13
N PHE A 11 6.90 -12.49 -21.98
CA PHE A 11 6.73 -12.18 -23.41
C PHE A 11 5.50 -11.29 -23.67
N GLY A 12 5.02 -10.55 -22.65
CA GLY A 12 3.87 -9.64 -22.75
C GLY A 12 2.57 -10.20 -22.14
N ALA A 13 2.67 -11.13 -21.18
CA ALA A 13 1.52 -11.73 -20.54
C ALA A 13 0.72 -10.73 -19.69
N HIS A 14 -0.60 -10.70 -19.86
CA HIS A 14 -1.51 -9.90 -19.02
C HIS A 14 -1.51 -10.31 -17.54
N ASN A 15 -1.13 -11.55 -17.22
CA ASN A 15 -1.23 -12.14 -15.89
C ASN A 15 0.11 -12.65 -15.34
N ASN A 16 1.18 -11.85 -15.55
CA ASN A 16 2.55 -12.20 -15.20
C ASN A 16 2.78 -12.48 -13.71
N GLN A 17 1.98 -11.86 -12.82
CA GLN A 17 2.10 -12.05 -11.38
C GLN A 17 1.55 -13.40 -10.88
N LYS A 18 0.67 -14.07 -11.63
CA LYS A 18 0.05 -15.33 -11.20
C LYS A 18 1.08 -16.44 -10.98
N VAL A 19 1.99 -16.63 -11.94
CA VAL A 19 3.06 -17.63 -11.85
C VAL A 19 4.04 -17.29 -10.72
N ALA A 20 4.35 -16.01 -10.58
CA ALA A 20 5.22 -15.56 -9.48
C ALA A 20 4.61 -15.89 -8.11
N LYS A 21 3.32 -15.63 -7.92
CA LYS A 21 2.61 -16.00 -6.68
C LYS A 21 2.58 -17.52 -6.45
N GLN A 22 2.44 -18.33 -7.50
CA GLN A 22 2.53 -19.80 -7.39
C GLN A 22 3.93 -20.25 -6.96
N ALA A 23 4.99 -19.66 -7.51
CA ALA A 23 6.36 -19.96 -7.09
C ALA A 23 6.59 -19.59 -5.61
N ARG A 24 6.14 -18.40 -5.20
CA ARG A 24 6.24 -17.92 -3.83
C ARG A 24 5.46 -18.78 -2.84
N SER A 25 4.27 -19.24 -3.19
CA SER A 25 3.49 -20.17 -2.35
C SER A 25 4.19 -21.53 -2.17
N ALA A 26 5.10 -21.89 -3.08
CA ALA A 26 5.96 -23.07 -3.00
C ALA A 26 7.32 -22.77 -2.32
N ASN A 27 7.49 -21.61 -1.70
CA ASN A 27 8.75 -21.15 -1.10
C ASN A 27 9.93 -21.08 -2.10
N VAL A 28 9.65 -20.81 -3.37
CA VAL A 28 10.66 -20.63 -4.42
C VAL A 28 10.83 -19.14 -4.73
N TYR A 29 12.06 -18.63 -4.61
CA TYR A 29 12.38 -17.27 -5.02
C TYR A 29 12.28 -17.13 -6.53
N CYS A 30 11.58 -16.10 -7.01
CA CYS A 30 11.44 -15.84 -8.44
C CYS A 30 11.55 -14.33 -8.75
N GLU A 31 11.96 -14.06 -9.98
CA GLU A 31 11.95 -12.71 -10.58
C GLU A 31 11.22 -12.76 -11.91
N VAL A 32 10.33 -11.76 -12.14
CA VAL A 32 9.62 -11.57 -13.41
C VAL A 32 10.35 -10.48 -14.18
N LEU A 33 10.83 -10.81 -15.36
CA LEU A 33 11.53 -9.86 -16.23
C LEU A 33 10.94 -9.90 -17.64
N PRO A 34 10.69 -8.73 -18.25
CA PRO A 34 10.41 -8.64 -19.67
C PRO A 34 11.59 -9.20 -20.47
N ILE A 35 11.30 -9.83 -21.60
CA ILE A 35 12.31 -10.51 -22.41
C ILE A 35 13.48 -9.59 -22.82
N GLU A 36 13.20 -8.31 -23.06
CA GLU A 36 14.19 -7.30 -23.44
C GLU A 36 15.19 -6.95 -22.32
N LYS A 37 14.87 -7.33 -21.07
CA LYS A 37 15.75 -7.09 -19.90
C LYS A 37 16.47 -8.34 -19.43
N ILE A 38 16.31 -9.45 -20.14
CA ILE A 38 16.98 -10.71 -19.82
C ILE A 38 18.33 -10.75 -20.54
N ASP A 39 19.41 -10.79 -19.77
CA ASP A 39 20.77 -10.88 -20.27
C ASP A 39 21.58 -12.01 -19.61
N SER A 40 22.77 -12.26 -20.11
CA SER A 40 23.65 -13.34 -19.67
C SER A 40 24.23 -13.20 -18.25
N SER A 41 24.04 -12.05 -17.60
CA SER A 41 24.46 -11.85 -16.20
C SER A 41 23.56 -12.57 -15.22
N ILE A 42 22.31 -12.83 -15.61
CA ILE A 42 21.31 -13.55 -14.82
C ILE A 42 21.68 -15.03 -14.78
N LYS A 43 21.65 -15.63 -13.60
CA LYS A 43 21.97 -17.06 -13.40
C LYS A 43 20.76 -17.79 -12.82
N PRO A 44 19.74 -18.07 -13.62
CA PRO A 44 18.56 -18.79 -13.14
C PRO A 44 18.90 -20.29 -12.97
N LYS A 45 18.20 -20.93 -12.04
CA LYS A 45 18.23 -22.40 -11.89
C LYS A 45 17.22 -23.07 -12.82
N ALA A 46 16.11 -22.38 -13.12
CA ALA A 46 15.13 -22.74 -14.12
C ALA A 46 14.42 -21.49 -14.64
N ILE A 47 13.74 -21.62 -15.76
CA ILE A 47 12.98 -20.53 -16.40
C ILE A 47 11.55 -21.00 -16.64
N VAL A 48 10.58 -20.09 -16.39
CA VAL A 48 9.19 -20.24 -16.86
C VAL A 48 8.92 -19.13 -17.87
N ALA A 49 8.59 -19.50 -19.08
CA ALA A 49 8.19 -18.56 -20.12
C ALA A 49 6.69 -18.32 -20.05
N ILE A 50 6.26 -17.07 -20.04
CA ILE A 50 4.86 -16.66 -20.01
C ILE A 50 4.58 -15.68 -21.15
N GLY A 51 3.48 -15.90 -21.85
CA GLY A 51 2.97 -15.02 -22.93
C GLY A 51 1.45 -15.00 -22.90
N ASP A 52 0.84 -14.18 -23.74
CA ASP A 52 -0.60 -14.24 -23.99
C ASP A 52 -0.95 -15.56 -24.70
N ASP A 53 -2.17 -16.07 -24.52
CA ASP A 53 -2.61 -17.36 -25.07
C ASP A 53 -2.49 -17.48 -26.61
N GLU A 54 -2.35 -16.34 -27.30
CA GLU A 54 -2.22 -16.25 -28.76
C GLU A 54 -0.78 -15.99 -29.25
N SER A 55 0.20 -15.78 -28.35
CA SER A 55 1.58 -15.54 -28.73
C SER A 55 2.46 -16.75 -28.48
N GLU A 56 3.07 -17.28 -29.55
CA GLU A 56 4.16 -18.27 -29.41
C GLU A 56 5.38 -17.56 -28.81
N CYS A 57 5.79 -17.99 -27.60
CA CYS A 57 7.02 -17.51 -26.99
C CYS A 57 8.22 -18.00 -27.84
N ASP A 58 9.04 -17.09 -28.35
CA ASP A 58 10.30 -17.47 -28.97
C ASP A 58 11.31 -17.92 -27.90
N LEU A 59 11.27 -19.20 -27.56
CA LEU A 59 12.15 -19.79 -26.55
C LEU A 59 13.62 -19.85 -26.98
N SER A 60 13.95 -19.53 -28.23
CA SER A 60 15.33 -19.55 -28.73
C SER A 60 16.25 -18.61 -27.94
N VAL A 61 15.71 -17.47 -27.49
CA VAL A 61 16.41 -16.46 -26.68
C VAL A 61 16.77 -16.96 -25.27
N LEU A 62 16.11 -18.01 -24.79
CA LEU A 62 16.35 -18.61 -23.47
C LEU A 62 17.33 -19.78 -23.51
N LYS A 63 17.65 -20.35 -24.69
CA LYS A 63 18.58 -21.47 -24.86
C LYS A 63 19.98 -21.23 -24.29
N PRO A 64 20.55 -20.00 -24.38
CA PRO A 64 21.90 -19.74 -23.85
C PRO A 64 22.07 -19.99 -22.37
N PHE A 65 20.97 -19.97 -21.59
CA PHE A 65 21.05 -20.21 -20.14
C PHE A 65 21.33 -21.69 -19.78
N GLY A 66 21.02 -22.62 -20.67
CA GLY A 66 21.33 -24.06 -20.45
C GLY A 66 20.58 -24.69 -19.25
N VAL A 67 19.46 -24.13 -18.84
CA VAL A 67 18.67 -24.58 -17.70
C VAL A 67 17.29 -25.08 -18.16
N PRO A 68 16.56 -25.85 -17.33
CA PRO A 68 15.22 -26.26 -17.65
C PRO A 68 14.31 -25.06 -17.93
N VAL A 69 13.58 -25.08 -19.03
CA VAL A 69 12.61 -24.07 -19.44
C VAL A 69 11.25 -24.72 -19.51
N LEU A 70 10.27 -24.08 -18.89
CA LEU A 70 8.87 -24.47 -18.89
C LEU A 70 8.03 -23.38 -19.54
N GLU A 71 7.27 -23.77 -20.55
CA GLU A 71 6.28 -22.91 -21.19
C GLU A 71 4.94 -23.00 -20.47
N LYS A 72 4.40 -21.89 -19.99
CA LYS A 72 3.21 -21.86 -19.17
C LYS A 72 1.95 -22.33 -19.92
N GLY A 73 1.87 -22.17 -21.24
CA GLY A 73 0.77 -22.68 -22.04
C GLY A 73 0.53 -24.18 -21.85
N ASN A 74 1.55 -24.90 -21.36
CA ASN A 74 1.52 -26.32 -21.06
C ASN A 74 1.13 -26.65 -19.61
N LEU A 75 0.98 -25.63 -18.72
CA LEU A 75 0.65 -25.85 -17.30
C LEU A 75 -0.79 -25.46 -16.98
N LYS A 76 -1.60 -26.46 -16.70
CA LYS A 76 -3.04 -26.29 -16.37
C LYS A 76 -3.30 -26.24 -14.87
N THR A 77 -2.43 -26.83 -14.03
CA THR A 77 -2.68 -26.99 -12.59
C THR A 77 -1.50 -26.51 -11.73
N ASN A 78 -1.78 -26.16 -10.47
CA ASN A 78 -0.75 -25.84 -9.48
C ASN A 78 0.17 -27.04 -9.21
N GLU A 79 -0.32 -28.26 -9.32
CA GLU A 79 0.44 -29.48 -9.07
C GLU A 79 1.55 -29.68 -10.12
N GLU A 80 1.29 -29.38 -11.39
CA GLU A 80 2.26 -29.44 -12.47
C GLU A 80 3.39 -28.40 -12.26
N VAL A 81 3.06 -27.19 -11.81
CA VAL A 81 4.04 -26.15 -11.47
C VAL A 81 4.93 -26.62 -10.32
N LEU A 82 4.35 -27.17 -9.26
CA LEU A 82 5.09 -27.70 -8.12
C LEU A 82 5.96 -28.90 -8.49
N ALA A 83 5.48 -29.77 -9.37
CA ALA A 83 6.26 -30.90 -9.89
C ALA A 83 7.49 -30.43 -10.67
N PHE A 84 7.33 -29.39 -11.49
CA PHE A 84 8.46 -28.78 -12.20
C PHE A 84 9.50 -28.21 -11.23
N PHE A 85 9.11 -27.46 -10.21
CA PHE A 85 10.06 -26.92 -9.24
C PHE A 85 10.82 -28.02 -8.49
N LYS A 86 10.13 -29.11 -8.14
CA LYS A 86 10.77 -30.29 -7.52
C LYS A 86 11.75 -30.97 -8.47
N SER A 87 11.38 -31.15 -9.74
CA SER A 87 12.28 -31.76 -10.74
C SER A 87 13.55 -30.94 -11.00
N CYS A 88 13.47 -29.60 -10.89
CA CYS A 88 14.60 -28.69 -10.95
C CYS A 88 15.43 -28.64 -9.66
N GLY A 89 15.03 -29.35 -8.59
CA GLY A 89 15.77 -29.46 -7.34
C GLY A 89 15.83 -28.16 -6.53
N PHE A 90 14.81 -27.29 -6.58
CA PHE A 90 14.73 -26.09 -5.74
C PHE A 90 14.63 -26.47 -4.26
N LYS A 91 15.39 -25.79 -3.41
CA LYS A 91 15.42 -26.03 -1.95
C LYS A 91 14.17 -25.53 -1.20
N GLN A 92 13.31 -24.79 -1.88
CA GLN A 92 12.08 -24.22 -1.28
C GLN A 92 12.34 -23.48 0.05
N ASN A 93 13.37 -22.65 0.07
CA ASN A 93 13.86 -21.95 1.27
C ASN A 93 13.51 -20.45 1.30
N TRP A 94 12.63 -19.99 0.42
CA TRP A 94 12.07 -18.64 0.48
C TRP A 94 10.94 -18.60 1.50
N THR A 95 11.28 -18.44 2.77
CA THR A 95 10.34 -18.33 3.90
C THR A 95 10.44 -16.95 4.52
N VAL A 96 9.44 -16.59 5.32
CA VAL A 96 9.41 -15.30 6.05
C VAL A 96 10.64 -15.17 6.95
N GLU A 97 10.98 -16.22 7.68
CA GLU A 97 12.11 -16.24 8.60
C GLU A 97 13.43 -16.05 7.85
N SER A 98 13.65 -16.85 6.79
CA SER A 98 14.86 -16.76 5.97
C SER A 98 14.98 -15.41 5.28
N PHE A 99 13.85 -14.82 4.86
CA PHE A 99 13.84 -13.48 4.30
C PHE A 99 14.29 -12.44 5.33
N ILE A 100 13.70 -12.46 6.54
CA ILE A 100 14.03 -11.49 7.60
C ILE A 100 15.51 -11.57 7.97
N GLU A 101 16.04 -12.78 8.21
CA GLU A 101 17.44 -12.97 8.56
C GLU A 101 18.39 -12.41 7.51
N ASN A 102 18.14 -12.73 6.24
CA ASN A 102 18.98 -12.26 5.15
C ASN A 102 18.84 -10.75 4.90
N ALA A 103 17.62 -10.22 4.98
CA ALA A 103 17.40 -8.77 4.82
C ALA A 103 18.09 -7.99 5.94
N VAL A 104 18.05 -8.46 7.19
CA VAL A 104 18.76 -7.84 8.31
C VAL A 104 20.27 -7.83 8.08
N GLU A 105 20.85 -8.94 7.61
CA GLU A 105 22.28 -9.02 7.28
C GLU A 105 22.67 -8.08 6.14
N GLU A 106 21.87 -8.05 5.07
CA GLU A 106 22.09 -7.19 3.90
C GLU A 106 21.97 -5.70 4.29
N ILE A 107 20.98 -5.32 5.10
CA ILE A 107 20.81 -3.96 5.59
C ILE A 107 22.03 -3.54 6.43
N ARG A 108 22.50 -4.38 7.37
CA ARG A 108 23.67 -4.09 8.19
C ARG A 108 24.91 -3.86 7.35
N LYS A 109 25.12 -4.71 6.34
CA LYS A 109 26.26 -4.61 5.43
C LYS A 109 26.19 -3.35 4.56
N THR A 110 25.01 -2.98 4.07
CA THR A 110 24.80 -1.83 3.20
C THR A 110 24.91 -0.52 3.97
N VAL A 111 24.29 -0.46 5.14
CA VAL A 111 24.22 0.79 5.93
C VAL A 111 25.53 1.03 6.68
N GLY A 112 26.15 -0.02 7.26
CA GLY A 112 27.35 0.13 8.08
C GLY A 112 27.11 1.06 9.28
N ASP A 113 27.89 2.12 9.39
CA ASP A 113 27.81 3.17 10.41
C ASP A 113 26.98 4.40 10.00
N LYS A 114 26.39 4.37 8.83
CA LYS A 114 25.61 5.47 8.25
C LYS A 114 24.20 5.58 8.84
N LYS A 115 23.52 6.70 8.55
CA LYS A 115 22.19 7.01 9.05
C LYS A 115 21.12 6.82 7.97
N VAL A 116 19.96 6.32 8.39
CA VAL A 116 18.80 6.05 7.54
C VAL A 116 17.64 6.94 7.96
N LEU A 117 17.02 7.62 7.01
CA LEU A 117 15.80 8.40 7.18
C LEU A 117 14.60 7.62 6.60
N CYS A 118 13.49 7.60 7.30
CA CYS A 118 12.24 7.00 6.87
C CYS A 118 11.09 8.01 6.90
N ALA A 119 10.46 8.26 5.77
CA ALA A 119 9.15 8.90 5.73
C ALA A 119 8.08 7.86 6.09
N LEU A 120 7.71 7.80 7.37
CA LEU A 120 6.74 6.83 7.87
C LEU A 120 5.32 7.30 7.54
N SER A 121 4.72 6.79 6.47
CA SER A 121 3.36 7.17 6.05
C SER A 121 2.25 6.56 6.91
N GLY A 122 2.58 5.61 7.79
CA GLY A 122 1.59 4.80 8.51
C GLY A 122 0.96 3.69 7.66
N GLY A 123 1.30 3.55 6.39
CA GLY A 123 0.92 2.41 5.55
C GLY A 123 1.64 1.12 5.96
N VAL A 124 1.13 -0.05 5.56
CA VAL A 124 1.74 -1.32 5.94
C VAL A 124 3.18 -1.45 5.42
N ASP A 125 3.47 -1.01 4.19
CA ASP A 125 4.78 -1.17 3.57
C ASP A 125 5.85 -0.34 4.30
N SER A 126 5.61 0.95 4.52
CA SER A 126 6.51 1.81 5.30
C SER A 126 6.70 1.31 6.73
N SER A 127 5.64 0.76 7.34
CA SER A 127 5.68 0.19 8.69
C SER A 127 6.55 -1.05 8.77
N VAL A 128 6.42 -1.96 7.82
CA VAL A 128 7.24 -3.19 7.74
C VAL A 128 8.69 -2.84 7.43
N CYS A 129 8.94 -1.91 6.51
CA CYS A 129 10.28 -1.39 6.24
C CYS A 129 10.92 -0.81 7.50
N ALA A 130 10.23 0.08 8.21
CA ALA A 130 10.73 0.69 9.43
C ALA A 130 11.05 -0.37 10.50
N ALA A 131 10.15 -1.35 10.73
CA ALA A 131 10.37 -2.42 11.69
C ALA A 131 11.57 -3.31 11.33
N LEU A 132 11.71 -3.67 10.05
CA LEU A 132 12.81 -4.48 9.54
C LEU A 132 14.16 -3.78 9.67
N VAL A 133 14.23 -2.51 9.26
CA VAL A 133 15.45 -1.70 9.33
C VAL A 133 15.82 -1.41 10.79
N HIS A 134 14.84 -1.07 11.63
CA HIS A 134 15.09 -0.88 13.06
C HIS A 134 15.64 -2.17 13.72
N ARG A 135 15.13 -3.34 13.38
CA ARG A 135 15.69 -4.63 13.83
C ARG A 135 17.15 -4.84 13.40
N ALA A 136 17.52 -4.30 12.23
CA ALA A 136 18.86 -4.42 11.69
C ALA A 136 19.86 -3.46 12.32
N ILE A 137 19.52 -2.17 12.43
CA ILE A 137 20.46 -1.08 12.75
C ILE A 137 20.03 -0.19 13.93
N GLY A 138 18.89 -0.48 14.58
CA GLY A 138 18.46 0.24 15.78
C GLY A 138 18.34 1.75 15.58
N ASP A 139 19.04 2.52 16.43
CA ASP A 139 18.95 3.98 16.52
C ASP A 139 19.56 4.72 15.33
N GLN A 140 20.25 4.05 14.40
CA GLN A 140 20.68 4.65 13.15
C GLN A 140 19.50 4.99 12.22
N LEU A 141 18.32 4.40 12.47
CA LEU A 141 17.07 4.74 11.79
C LEU A 141 16.37 5.89 12.50
N THR A 142 16.07 6.96 11.75
CA THR A 142 15.15 8.03 12.18
C THR A 142 13.89 7.99 11.33
N CYS A 143 12.73 7.86 11.96
CA CYS A 143 11.44 7.90 11.30
C CYS A 143 10.80 9.29 11.49
N VAL A 144 10.22 9.84 10.42
CA VAL A 144 9.46 11.09 10.43
C VAL A 144 8.04 10.78 10.01
N PHE A 145 7.07 11.11 10.84
CA PHE A 145 5.65 11.01 10.55
C PHE A 145 5.04 12.41 10.49
N VAL A 146 4.37 12.73 9.40
CA VAL A 146 3.70 14.02 9.20
C VAL A 146 2.19 13.84 9.38
N ASP A 147 1.63 14.44 10.45
CA ASP A 147 0.20 14.55 10.61
C ASP A 147 -0.32 15.78 9.84
N HIS A 148 -0.80 15.53 8.64
CA HIS A 148 -1.37 16.55 7.75
C HIS A 148 -2.85 16.85 8.04
N GLY A 149 -3.43 16.31 9.09
CA GLY A 149 -4.81 16.54 9.49
C GLY A 149 -5.87 15.80 8.67
N LEU A 150 -5.49 15.07 7.63
CA LEU A 150 -6.40 14.29 6.76
C LEU A 150 -6.37 12.79 7.11
N MET A 151 -5.84 12.43 8.28
CA MET A 151 -5.78 11.07 8.78
C MET A 151 -7.13 10.61 9.35
N ARG A 152 -7.30 9.30 9.44
CA ARG A 152 -8.42 8.68 10.17
C ARG A 152 -8.37 9.05 11.66
N LYS A 153 -9.48 8.83 12.33
CA LYS A 153 -9.58 9.04 13.79
C LYS A 153 -8.55 8.17 14.53
N ASN A 154 -7.80 8.79 15.44
CA ASN A 154 -6.79 8.17 16.31
C ASN A 154 -5.61 7.50 15.55
N GLU A 155 -5.41 7.81 14.26
CA GLU A 155 -4.33 7.20 13.47
C GLU A 155 -2.95 7.73 13.90
N PRO A 156 -2.73 9.06 14.07
CA PRO A 156 -1.46 9.58 14.56
C PRO A 156 -1.07 9.01 15.94
N GLU A 157 -2.03 8.93 16.85
CA GLU A 157 -1.83 8.38 18.20
C GLU A 157 -1.47 6.90 18.16
N SER A 158 -2.11 6.14 17.26
CA SER A 158 -1.80 4.72 17.05
C SER A 158 -0.38 4.53 16.52
N ILE A 159 0.05 5.35 15.56
CA ILE A 159 1.41 5.34 15.01
C ILE A 159 2.43 5.66 16.11
N GLU A 160 2.21 6.69 16.90
CA GLU A 160 3.10 7.04 18.01
C GLU A 160 3.20 5.89 19.01
N LYS A 161 2.07 5.30 19.41
CA LYS A 161 2.03 4.16 20.34
C LYS A 161 2.81 2.95 19.80
N ILE A 162 2.60 2.58 18.55
CA ILE A 162 3.26 1.42 17.94
C ILE A 162 4.77 1.68 17.82
N PHE A 163 5.18 2.71 17.13
CA PHE A 163 6.57 2.88 16.72
C PHE A 163 7.44 3.51 17.81
N LYS A 164 6.94 4.49 18.54
CA LYS A 164 7.72 5.16 19.59
C LYS A 164 7.65 4.43 20.95
N GLN A 165 6.45 3.98 21.35
CA GLN A 165 6.30 3.38 22.69
C GLN A 165 6.59 1.88 22.68
N THR A 166 6.08 1.12 21.69
CA THR A 166 6.25 -0.35 21.64
C THR A 166 7.58 -0.73 21.02
N PHE A 167 7.89 -0.25 19.83
CA PHE A 167 9.14 -0.56 19.12
C PHE A 167 10.33 0.29 19.59
N LYS A 168 10.10 1.39 20.34
CA LYS A 168 11.12 2.33 20.83
C LYS A 168 12.00 2.91 19.71
N MET A 169 11.41 3.12 18.54
CA MET A 169 12.10 3.75 17.42
C MET A 169 12.31 5.25 17.65
N ASN A 170 13.35 5.79 17.06
CA ASN A 170 13.52 7.24 16.95
C ASN A 170 12.49 7.80 15.98
N LEU A 171 11.30 8.19 16.51
CA LEU A 171 10.16 8.71 15.74
C LEU A 171 9.92 10.18 16.06
N ILE A 172 9.95 11.00 15.04
CA ILE A 172 9.62 12.43 15.07
C ILE A 172 8.19 12.57 14.53
N MET A 173 7.31 13.12 15.38
CA MET A 173 5.93 13.43 15.02
C MET A 173 5.81 14.90 14.68
N ILE A 174 5.33 15.22 13.48
CA ILE A 174 5.18 16.60 13.00
C ILE A 174 3.71 16.93 12.89
N ASP A 175 3.24 17.91 13.64
CA ASP A 175 1.90 18.47 13.48
C ASP A 175 1.90 19.54 12.38
N ALA A 176 1.41 19.17 11.21
CA ALA A 176 1.29 20.05 10.05
C ALA A 176 -0.19 20.33 9.66
N LYS A 177 -1.17 19.98 10.52
CA LYS A 177 -2.61 20.07 10.23
C LYS A 177 -3.04 21.42 9.68
N GLU A 178 -2.67 22.49 10.39
CA GLU A 178 -3.05 23.85 10.00
C GLU A 178 -2.44 24.27 8.66
N ARG A 179 -1.21 23.87 8.42
CA ARG A 179 -0.47 24.15 7.20
C ARG A 179 -1.17 23.56 5.97
N PHE A 180 -1.56 22.29 6.05
CA PHE A 180 -2.29 21.62 4.96
C PHE A 180 -3.71 22.16 4.79
N LEU A 181 -4.46 22.33 5.87
CA LEU A 181 -5.84 22.82 5.81
C LEU A 181 -5.91 24.25 5.26
N THR A 182 -4.95 25.10 5.58
CA THR A 182 -4.87 26.46 5.04
C THR A 182 -4.66 26.44 3.52
N LYS A 183 -3.77 25.58 3.01
CA LYS A 183 -3.51 25.46 1.58
C LYS A 183 -4.66 24.82 0.79
N LEU A 184 -5.43 23.97 1.44
CA LEU A 184 -6.60 23.31 0.85
C LEU A 184 -7.89 24.13 0.94
N ALA A 185 -7.85 25.27 1.63
CA ALA A 185 -9.04 26.11 1.80
C ALA A 185 -9.59 26.59 0.45
N GLY A 186 -10.86 26.28 0.15
CA GLY A 186 -11.53 26.66 -1.09
C GLY A 186 -11.10 25.88 -2.33
N VAL A 187 -10.24 24.86 -2.19
CA VAL A 187 -9.85 23.99 -3.32
C VAL A 187 -10.89 22.88 -3.46
N ASP A 188 -11.58 22.84 -4.60
CA ASP A 188 -12.65 21.88 -4.91
C ASP A 188 -12.25 20.84 -5.99
N ASP A 189 -11.24 21.15 -6.79
CA ASP A 189 -10.74 20.25 -7.84
C ASP A 189 -9.91 19.10 -7.23
N PRO A 190 -10.23 17.82 -7.52
CA PRO A 190 -9.56 16.66 -6.93
C PRO A 190 -8.07 16.56 -7.25
N GLU A 191 -7.67 16.89 -8.49
CA GLU A 191 -6.27 16.80 -8.87
C GLU A 191 -5.43 17.91 -8.24
N LYS A 192 -6.00 19.12 -8.09
CA LYS A 192 -5.36 20.20 -7.33
C LYS A 192 -5.19 19.84 -5.87
N LYS A 193 -6.19 19.21 -5.23
CA LYS A 193 -6.06 18.71 -3.85
C LYS A 193 -4.91 17.72 -3.74
N ARG A 194 -4.85 16.71 -4.60
CA ARG A 194 -3.79 15.70 -4.62
C ARG A 194 -2.40 16.32 -4.78
N LYS A 195 -2.29 17.26 -5.70
CA LYS A 195 -1.03 17.98 -5.98
C LYS A 195 -0.59 18.80 -4.77
N ILE A 196 -1.48 19.60 -4.18
CA ILE A 196 -1.18 20.41 -2.99
C ILE A 196 -0.73 19.52 -1.82
N ILE A 197 -1.46 18.42 -1.57
CA ILE A 197 -1.14 17.51 -0.48
C ILE A 197 0.23 16.86 -0.71
N GLY A 198 0.51 16.39 -1.93
CA GLY A 198 1.79 15.77 -2.26
C GLY A 198 2.96 16.74 -2.14
N GLU A 199 2.86 17.92 -2.75
CA GLU A 199 3.89 18.96 -2.70
C GLU A 199 4.17 19.43 -1.28
N GLU A 200 3.11 19.64 -0.49
CA GLU A 200 3.26 20.12 0.88
C GLU A 200 3.87 19.07 1.80
N PHE A 201 3.50 17.80 1.59
CA PHE A 201 4.11 16.68 2.33
C PHE A 201 5.63 16.64 2.10
N ILE A 202 6.06 16.78 0.85
CA ILE A 202 7.48 16.81 0.49
C ILE A 202 8.18 17.97 1.19
N ARG A 203 7.63 19.19 1.11
CA ARG A 203 8.22 20.38 1.74
C ARG A 203 8.37 20.25 3.25
N VAL A 204 7.32 19.75 3.93
CA VAL A 204 7.39 19.51 5.38
C VAL A 204 8.47 18.49 5.70
N PHE A 205 8.54 17.41 4.91
CA PHE A 205 9.54 16.37 5.10
C PHE A 205 10.97 16.91 4.87
N GLU A 206 11.20 17.72 3.85
CA GLU A 206 12.47 18.38 3.56
C GLU A 206 12.91 19.31 4.69
N GLU A 207 12.01 20.19 5.14
CA GLU A 207 12.27 21.14 6.22
C GLU A 207 12.67 20.42 7.52
N GLU A 208 12.02 19.31 7.82
CA GLU A 208 12.34 18.53 9.03
C GLU A 208 13.60 17.69 8.84
N SER A 209 13.81 17.14 7.66
CA SER A 209 15.02 16.36 7.35
C SER A 209 16.29 17.24 7.45
N ALA A 210 16.22 18.49 7.00
CA ALA A 210 17.33 19.42 7.09
C ALA A 210 17.79 19.69 8.54
N LYS A 211 16.88 19.58 9.52
CA LYS A 211 17.21 19.75 10.95
C LYS A 211 17.95 18.55 11.54
N LEU A 212 17.89 17.38 10.89
CA LEU A 212 18.47 16.13 11.39
C LEU A 212 19.97 15.97 11.06
N GLY A 213 20.52 16.91 10.28
CA GLY A 213 21.87 16.81 9.76
C GLY A 213 21.99 15.80 8.62
N LYS A 214 23.20 15.33 8.37
CA LYS A 214 23.45 14.41 7.24
C LYS A 214 22.76 13.07 7.48
N MET A 215 21.91 12.70 6.55
CA MET A 215 21.36 11.37 6.39
C MET A 215 21.94 10.77 5.09
N ASP A 216 22.26 9.49 5.08
CA ASP A 216 22.94 8.85 3.95
C ASP A 216 21.97 8.04 3.11
N PHE A 217 20.94 7.49 3.73
CA PHE A 217 19.92 6.66 3.07
C PHE A 217 18.51 7.17 3.30
N LEU A 218 17.66 7.05 2.28
CA LEU A 218 16.22 7.19 2.38
C LEU A 218 15.56 5.82 2.26
N LEU A 219 14.83 5.42 3.30
CA LEU A 219 14.07 4.17 3.33
C LEU A 219 12.77 4.31 2.56
N GLN A 220 12.57 3.45 1.56
CA GLN A 220 11.38 3.42 0.73
C GLN A 220 10.68 2.07 0.78
N GLY A 221 9.36 2.09 0.86
CA GLY A 221 8.49 0.90 0.94
C GLY A 221 8.07 0.36 -0.42
N THR A 222 8.96 0.38 -1.41
CA THR A 222 8.73 -0.24 -2.72
C THR A 222 8.48 -1.74 -2.55
N ILE A 223 7.47 -2.28 -3.21
CA ILE A 223 7.15 -3.72 -3.22
C ILE A 223 7.26 -4.29 -4.64
N TYR A 224 7.23 -5.61 -4.75
CA TYR A 224 7.51 -6.26 -6.03
C TYR A 224 6.50 -5.94 -7.15
N PRO A 225 5.19 -5.81 -6.90
CA PRO A 225 4.25 -5.32 -7.90
C PRO A 225 4.62 -3.96 -8.50
N ASP A 226 5.16 -3.02 -7.70
CA ASP A 226 5.58 -1.70 -8.20
C ASP A 226 6.71 -1.83 -9.22
N ILE A 227 7.65 -2.75 -8.98
CA ILE A 227 8.75 -3.06 -9.90
C ILE A 227 8.22 -3.66 -11.20
N ILE A 228 7.34 -4.67 -11.12
CA ILE A 228 6.76 -5.32 -12.30
C ILE A 228 5.98 -4.30 -13.14
N GLU A 229 5.17 -3.45 -12.51
CA GLU A 229 4.41 -2.40 -13.20
C GLU A 229 5.31 -1.35 -13.87
N SER A 230 6.49 -1.07 -13.29
CA SER A 230 7.45 -0.14 -13.89
C SER A 230 8.02 -0.64 -15.22
N PHE A 231 8.05 -1.95 -15.42
CA PHE A 231 8.46 -2.55 -16.70
C PHE A 231 7.38 -2.46 -17.79
N SER A 232 6.10 -2.53 -17.41
CA SER A 232 4.97 -2.59 -18.35
C SER A 232 4.66 -1.25 -19.02
N LYS A 233 5.10 -0.14 -18.44
CA LYS A 233 4.81 1.21 -18.92
C LYS A 233 6.00 1.79 -19.66
N LYS A 234 5.97 1.73 -20.99
CA LYS A 234 6.88 2.51 -21.84
C LYS A 234 6.78 4.00 -21.45
N GLY A 235 7.73 4.48 -20.64
CA GLY A 235 8.00 5.89 -20.43
C GLY A 235 7.21 6.64 -19.34
N MET A 236 6.33 6.00 -18.58
CA MET A 236 5.70 6.63 -17.42
C MET A 236 6.05 5.89 -16.14
N VAL A 237 7.15 6.29 -15.53
CA VAL A 237 7.39 6.00 -14.10
C VAL A 237 6.21 6.61 -13.34
N LYS A 238 5.45 5.79 -12.59
CA LYS A 238 4.41 6.34 -11.70
C LYS A 238 5.09 7.30 -10.73
N SER A 239 4.89 8.60 -10.93
CA SER A 239 5.41 9.67 -10.08
C SER A 239 4.91 9.61 -8.63
N HIS A 240 4.01 8.67 -8.32
CA HIS A 240 3.39 8.52 -7.01
C HIS A 240 4.18 7.66 -6.02
N HIS A 241 5.12 6.85 -6.49
CA HIS A 241 6.04 6.06 -5.67
C HIS A 241 7.48 6.59 -5.72
N ASN A 242 7.75 7.51 -6.63
CA ASN A 242 9.02 8.21 -6.64
C ASN A 242 8.93 9.41 -5.70
N VAL A 243 9.92 9.57 -4.91
CA VAL A 243 10.29 10.80 -4.22
C VAL A 243 10.72 11.82 -5.29
N GLY A 244 9.89 11.99 -6.32
CA GLY A 244 10.10 12.90 -7.46
C GLY A 244 9.79 14.35 -7.11
N GLY A 245 10.18 14.77 -5.93
CA GLY A 245 10.07 16.11 -5.41
C GLY A 245 11.13 16.38 -4.34
N LEU A 246 12.03 15.43 -4.06
CA LEU A 246 13.22 15.76 -3.26
C LEU A 246 14.10 16.69 -4.09
N PRO A 247 14.72 17.72 -3.48
CA PRO A 247 15.66 18.60 -4.16
C PRO A 247 16.75 17.79 -4.84
N GLU A 248 17.17 18.22 -6.02
CA GLU A 248 18.31 17.63 -6.74
C GLU A 248 19.62 17.68 -5.91
N ASP A 249 19.64 18.51 -4.88
CA ASP A 249 20.78 18.73 -3.98
C ASP A 249 20.85 17.73 -2.80
N VAL A 250 19.89 16.81 -2.64
CA VAL A 250 19.91 15.83 -1.54
C VAL A 250 20.36 14.47 -2.05
N ASP A 251 21.62 14.15 -1.78
CA ASP A 251 22.29 12.91 -2.22
C ASP A 251 22.01 11.73 -1.28
N PHE A 252 20.71 11.31 -1.23
CA PHE A 252 20.32 10.09 -0.53
C PHE A 252 20.49 8.86 -1.42
N GLN A 253 21.08 7.80 -0.88
CA GLN A 253 20.96 6.47 -1.46
C GLN A 253 19.61 5.85 -1.06
N LEU A 254 18.90 5.22 -2.00
CA LEU A 254 17.66 4.53 -1.68
C LEU A 254 17.92 3.19 -0.99
N LEU A 255 17.19 2.92 0.09
CA LEU A 255 17.17 1.63 0.77
C LEU A 255 15.77 1.02 0.63
N GLU A 256 15.65 -0.06 -0.14
CA GLU A 256 14.38 -0.71 -0.51
C GLU A 256 14.36 -2.19 -0.08
N PRO A 257 14.27 -2.47 1.22
CA PRO A 257 14.52 -3.81 1.74
C PRO A 257 13.44 -4.84 1.39
N ILE A 258 12.23 -4.40 1.04
CA ILE A 258 11.08 -5.26 0.74
C ILE A 258 10.70 -5.28 -0.75
N LYS A 259 11.54 -4.74 -1.62
CA LYS A 259 11.24 -4.60 -3.06
C LYS A 259 11.01 -5.91 -3.81
N TRP A 260 11.36 -7.03 -3.23
CA TRP A 260 11.15 -8.36 -3.79
C TRP A 260 9.95 -9.10 -3.20
N LEU A 261 9.18 -8.46 -2.31
CA LEU A 261 8.02 -9.06 -1.66
C LEU A 261 6.71 -8.67 -2.35
N PHE A 262 5.80 -9.62 -2.46
CA PHE A 262 4.40 -9.34 -2.74
C PHE A 262 3.69 -8.82 -1.48
N LYS A 263 2.52 -8.23 -1.64
CA LYS A 263 1.77 -7.58 -0.55
C LYS A 263 1.42 -8.53 0.60
N ASP A 264 1.08 -9.76 0.31
CA ASP A 264 0.81 -10.83 1.28
C ASP A 264 2.07 -11.25 2.02
N GLU A 265 3.21 -11.35 1.33
CA GLU A 265 4.52 -11.61 1.96
C GLU A 265 4.93 -10.45 2.89
N VAL A 266 4.72 -9.19 2.47
CA VAL A 266 4.95 -8.01 3.32
C VAL A 266 4.16 -8.09 4.61
N ARG A 267 2.88 -8.47 4.54
CA ARG A 267 2.04 -8.65 5.73
C ARG A 267 2.56 -9.77 6.63
N SER A 268 2.94 -10.90 6.05
CA SER A 268 3.51 -12.03 6.81
C SER A 268 4.81 -11.64 7.51
N VAL A 269 5.68 -10.89 6.83
CA VAL A 269 6.90 -10.32 7.43
C VAL A 269 6.55 -9.34 8.56
N GLY A 270 5.55 -8.47 8.37
CA GLY A 270 5.09 -7.54 9.40
C GLY A 270 4.63 -8.25 10.67
N THR A 271 3.84 -9.31 10.53
CA THR A 271 3.39 -10.15 11.66
C THR A 271 4.58 -10.80 12.35
N ALA A 272 5.53 -11.39 11.61
CA ALA A 272 6.73 -12.01 12.16
C ALA A 272 7.69 -11.02 12.84
N LEU A 273 7.66 -9.75 12.45
CA LEU A 273 8.39 -8.67 13.12
C LEU A 273 7.68 -8.14 14.38
N GLY A 274 6.46 -8.60 14.67
CA GLY A 274 5.69 -8.23 15.86
C GLY A 274 4.86 -6.95 15.71
N LEU A 275 4.61 -6.51 14.48
CA LEU A 275 3.65 -5.42 14.24
C LEU A 275 2.23 -5.90 14.59
N PRO A 276 1.40 -5.04 15.23
CA PRO A 276 0.02 -5.40 15.55
C PRO A 276 -0.81 -5.73 14.30
N ASP A 277 -1.74 -6.66 14.43
CA ASP A 277 -2.65 -7.05 13.35
C ASP A 277 -3.38 -5.85 12.72
N GLU A 278 -3.79 -4.88 13.54
CA GLU A 278 -4.45 -3.65 13.07
C GLU A 278 -3.56 -2.81 12.15
N GLN A 279 -2.24 -2.90 12.28
CA GLN A 279 -1.28 -2.24 11.42
C GLN A 279 -0.98 -3.06 10.15
N VAL A 280 -0.83 -4.37 10.30
CA VAL A 280 -0.46 -5.28 9.21
C VAL A 280 -1.64 -5.52 8.26
N TRP A 281 -2.83 -5.77 8.82
CA TRP A 281 -4.03 -6.13 8.06
C TRP A 281 -4.97 -4.95 7.79
N ARG A 282 -4.47 -3.72 7.99
CA ARG A 282 -5.25 -2.53 7.68
C ARG A 282 -5.67 -2.51 6.21
N GLN A 283 -6.90 -2.05 5.98
CA GLN A 283 -7.38 -1.82 4.62
C GLN A 283 -6.58 -0.68 3.94
N PRO A 284 -6.53 -0.64 2.60
CA PRO A 284 -5.90 0.46 1.87
C PRO A 284 -6.41 1.83 2.33
N PHE A 285 -5.50 2.81 2.34
CA PHE A 285 -5.84 4.20 2.61
C PHE A 285 -5.07 5.08 1.63
N PRO A 286 -5.75 6.00 0.93
CA PRO A 286 -5.10 6.80 -0.10
C PRO A 286 -4.08 7.77 0.49
N GLY A 287 -3.02 8.09 -0.28
CA GLY A 287 -2.00 9.05 0.15
C GLY A 287 -2.56 10.41 0.58
N PRO A 288 -3.54 11.00 -0.15
CA PRO A 288 -4.20 12.23 0.25
C PRO A 288 -5.13 12.10 1.48
N GLY A 289 -5.26 10.92 2.06
CA GLY A 289 -6.08 10.66 3.23
C GLY A 289 -7.57 10.91 3.01
N LEU A 290 -8.23 11.47 4.02
CA LEU A 290 -9.65 11.86 3.94
C LEU A 290 -9.88 13.03 2.98
N GLY A 291 -8.84 13.67 2.45
CA GLY A 291 -8.96 14.77 1.50
C GLY A 291 -9.71 14.39 0.22
N VAL A 292 -9.57 13.14 -0.26
CA VAL A 292 -10.30 12.60 -1.43
C VAL A 292 -11.62 11.92 -1.06
N ARG A 293 -12.01 11.99 0.21
CA ARG A 293 -13.29 11.51 0.75
C ARG A 293 -14.20 12.65 1.19
N VAL A 294 -13.79 13.90 0.96
CA VAL A 294 -14.62 15.10 1.07
C VAL A 294 -14.76 15.68 -0.33
N VAL A 295 -15.88 15.39 -1.00
CA VAL A 295 -16.15 15.90 -2.34
C VAL A 295 -16.30 17.42 -2.31
N GLY A 296 -15.62 18.10 -3.26
CA GLY A 296 -15.51 19.55 -3.30
C GLY A 296 -14.58 20.12 -2.21
N ALA A 297 -14.76 21.40 -1.85
CA ALA A 297 -13.88 22.07 -0.91
C ALA A 297 -13.91 21.43 0.48
N ILE A 298 -12.71 21.22 1.04
CA ILE A 298 -12.53 20.67 2.39
C ILE A 298 -12.81 21.79 3.41
N THR A 299 -13.71 21.50 4.37
CA THR A 299 -13.87 22.32 5.57
C THR A 299 -13.62 21.48 6.82
N ARG A 300 -13.35 22.14 7.94
CA ARG A 300 -13.12 21.44 9.21
C ARG A 300 -14.31 20.60 9.63
N GLU A 301 -15.53 21.13 9.41
CA GLU A 301 -16.78 20.47 9.74
C GLU A 301 -17.00 19.22 8.89
N LYS A 302 -16.82 19.31 7.56
CA LYS A 302 -16.93 18.16 6.66
C LYS A 302 -15.88 17.09 6.98
N LEU A 303 -14.63 17.52 7.24
CA LEU A 303 -13.54 16.62 7.59
C LEU A 303 -13.80 15.92 8.94
N ALA A 304 -14.29 16.64 9.93
CA ALA A 304 -14.69 16.04 11.21
C ALA A 304 -15.84 15.04 11.02
N ALA A 305 -16.86 15.42 10.23
CA ALA A 305 -18.01 14.57 9.98
C ALA A 305 -17.60 13.25 9.27
N VAL A 306 -16.79 13.31 8.21
CA VAL A 306 -16.34 12.10 7.52
C VAL A 306 -15.45 11.24 8.40
N ARG A 307 -14.57 11.84 9.22
CA ARG A 307 -13.68 11.12 10.15
C ARG A 307 -14.44 10.34 11.21
N GLU A 308 -15.44 10.97 11.84
CA GLU A 308 -16.28 10.31 12.84
C GLU A 308 -17.17 9.23 12.22
N ALA A 309 -17.80 9.51 11.08
CA ALA A 309 -18.62 8.53 10.37
C ALA A 309 -17.79 7.32 9.89
N ASP A 310 -16.57 7.53 9.38
CA ASP A 310 -15.64 6.47 9.01
C ASP A 310 -15.26 5.60 10.21
N ALA A 311 -15.04 6.21 11.37
CA ALA A 311 -14.74 5.47 12.60
C ALA A 311 -15.90 4.57 13.03
N ILE A 312 -17.13 5.09 13.02
CA ILE A 312 -18.35 4.32 13.33
C ILE A 312 -18.52 3.18 12.32
N TRP A 313 -18.37 3.47 11.03
CA TRP A 313 -18.51 2.47 9.96
C TRP A 313 -17.52 1.32 10.12
N ARG A 314 -16.24 1.64 10.36
CA ARG A 314 -15.18 0.63 10.56
C ARG A 314 -15.40 -0.19 11.84
N GLU A 315 -15.85 0.44 12.91
CA GLU A 315 -16.17 -0.26 14.16
C GLU A 315 -17.31 -1.28 13.95
N GLU A 316 -18.39 -0.89 13.30
CA GLU A 316 -19.56 -1.75 13.10
C GLU A 316 -19.27 -2.89 12.11
N ILE A 317 -18.47 -2.68 11.06
CA ILE A 317 -17.99 -3.75 10.17
C ILE A 317 -17.15 -4.75 10.95
N LYS A 318 -16.22 -4.28 11.80
CA LYS A 318 -15.38 -5.15 12.64
C LYS A 318 -16.23 -5.95 13.64
N ASN A 319 -17.18 -5.30 14.32
CA ASN A 319 -18.07 -5.95 15.26
C ASN A 319 -18.99 -7.01 14.61
N ALA A 320 -19.29 -6.83 13.33
CA ALA A 320 -20.03 -7.81 12.53
C ALA A 320 -19.15 -8.94 11.97
N GLY A 321 -17.82 -8.92 12.17
CA GLY A 321 -16.89 -9.93 11.65
C GLY A 321 -16.70 -9.88 10.14
N LEU A 322 -17.00 -8.74 9.49
CA LEU A 322 -16.92 -8.55 8.04
C LEU A 322 -15.60 -7.90 7.59
N ASP A 323 -14.78 -7.41 8.52
CA ASP A 323 -13.56 -6.65 8.27
C ASP A 323 -12.50 -7.41 7.45
N LYS A 324 -12.47 -8.76 7.56
CA LYS A 324 -11.56 -9.62 6.80
C LYS A 324 -12.14 -10.11 5.45
N GLN A 325 -13.45 -9.92 5.25
CA GLN A 325 -14.16 -10.35 4.04
C GLN A 325 -14.27 -9.22 3.02
N ILE A 326 -14.31 -7.97 3.50
CA ILE A 326 -14.46 -6.78 2.66
C ILE A 326 -13.08 -6.19 2.42
N TRP A 327 -12.74 -5.98 1.14
CA TRP A 327 -11.42 -5.50 0.75
C TRP A 327 -11.16 -4.06 1.20
N GLN A 328 -12.15 -3.15 1.00
CA GLN A 328 -12.09 -1.77 1.47
C GLN A 328 -13.49 -1.24 1.79
N TYR A 329 -13.61 -0.50 2.89
CA TYR A 329 -14.85 0.14 3.32
C TYR A 329 -14.53 1.45 4.04
N PHE A 330 -15.31 2.48 3.74
CA PHE A 330 -15.05 3.84 4.21
C PHE A 330 -16.29 4.73 4.10
N ALA A 331 -16.24 5.89 4.76
CA ALA A 331 -17.23 6.94 4.66
C ALA A 331 -16.73 8.09 3.77
N VAL A 332 -17.64 8.75 3.09
CA VAL A 332 -17.43 9.89 2.20
C VAL A 332 -18.42 11.00 2.56
N CYS A 333 -17.97 12.24 2.55
CA CYS A 333 -18.87 13.42 2.52
C CYS A 333 -19.10 13.81 1.05
N PRO A 334 -20.27 13.51 0.46
CA PRO A 334 -20.53 13.68 -0.98
C PRO A 334 -20.76 15.13 -1.41
N GLY A 335 -20.57 16.08 -0.50
CA GLY A 335 -20.55 17.52 -0.80
C GLY A 335 -21.91 18.18 -0.92
N PHE A 336 -23.00 17.51 -0.53
CA PHE A 336 -24.34 18.12 -0.51
C PHE A 336 -25.01 18.03 0.86
N LYS A 337 -25.90 19.01 1.12
CA LYS A 337 -26.74 19.06 2.31
C LYS A 337 -28.18 18.64 2.00
N SER A 338 -28.83 18.08 2.99
CA SER A 338 -30.24 17.70 2.90
C SER A 338 -31.05 18.20 4.06
N THR A 339 -32.38 18.30 3.88
CA THR A 339 -33.32 18.60 4.95
C THR A 339 -33.54 17.35 5.79
N GLY A 340 -33.50 17.52 7.10
CA GLY A 340 -33.81 16.51 8.10
C GLY A 340 -34.60 17.08 9.26
N VAL A 341 -34.89 16.25 10.25
CA VAL A 341 -35.52 16.66 11.51
C VAL A 341 -34.69 16.08 12.65
N LYS A 342 -34.31 16.93 13.62
CA LYS A 342 -33.66 16.52 14.86
C LYS A 342 -34.31 17.23 16.03
N ASP A 343 -34.71 16.49 17.05
CA ASP A 343 -35.38 17.01 18.25
C ASP A 343 -36.61 17.89 17.92
N GLY A 344 -37.43 17.43 16.94
CA GLY A 344 -38.63 18.14 16.50
C GLY A 344 -38.38 19.39 15.65
N ARG A 345 -37.13 19.75 15.37
CA ARG A 345 -36.73 20.93 14.59
C ARG A 345 -36.18 20.54 13.21
N ARG A 346 -36.50 21.34 12.20
CA ARG A 346 -35.97 21.17 10.86
C ARG A 346 -34.46 21.48 10.85
N THR A 347 -33.67 20.61 10.22
CA THR A 347 -32.24 20.79 10.05
C THR A 347 -31.88 20.80 8.56
N PHE A 348 -30.77 21.46 8.20
CA PHE A 348 -30.17 21.40 6.87
C PHE A 348 -28.68 21.09 7.07
N ALA A 349 -28.31 19.84 6.84
CA ALA A 349 -27.03 19.31 7.25
C ALA A 349 -26.41 18.38 6.18
N GLU A 350 -25.14 18.02 6.35
CA GLU A 350 -24.38 17.18 5.43
C GLU A 350 -24.99 15.77 5.33
N ALA A 351 -24.83 15.16 4.16
CA ALA A 351 -24.99 13.71 3.98
C ALA A 351 -23.64 13.00 4.15
N ILE A 352 -23.70 11.74 4.58
CA ILE A 352 -22.56 10.81 4.54
C ILE A 352 -22.93 9.65 3.61
N CYS A 353 -22.03 9.29 2.73
CA CYS A 353 -22.12 8.11 1.89
C CYS A 353 -21.17 7.02 2.40
N LEU A 354 -21.70 5.85 2.68
CA LEU A 354 -20.92 4.66 3.02
C LEU A 354 -20.59 3.90 1.74
N ARG A 355 -19.39 3.38 1.66
CA ARG A 355 -18.94 2.51 0.57
C ARG A 355 -18.27 1.29 1.14
N ALA A 356 -18.53 0.12 0.56
CA ALA A 356 -17.83 -1.12 0.84
C ALA A 356 -17.71 -1.94 -0.44
N ILE A 357 -16.51 -2.43 -0.74
CA ILE A 357 -16.20 -3.11 -1.99
C ILE A 357 -15.37 -4.38 -1.78
N LEU A 358 -15.54 -5.29 -2.72
CA LEU A 358 -14.75 -6.51 -2.89
C LEU A 358 -13.87 -6.33 -4.12
N SER A 359 -12.58 -6.60 -4.00
CA SER A 359 -11.64 -6.56 -5.13
C SER A 359 -10.45 -7.48 -4.84
N ASN A 360 -9.80 -7.95 -5.91
CA ASN A 360 -8.57 -8.73 -5.82
C ASN A 360 -7.32 -7.90 -6.19
N ASP A 361 -7.48 -6.95 -7.09
CA ASP A 361 -6.36 -6.24 -7.73
C ASP A 361 -6.56 -4.72 -7.84
N ALA A 362 -7.68 -4.21 -7.33
CA ALA A 362 -8.12 -2.82 -7.46
C ALA A 362 -8.43 -2.36 -8.91
N MET A 363 -8.27 -3.21 -9.91
CA MET A 363 -8.61 -2.87 -11.30
C MET A 363 -10.12 -2.91 -11.52
N SER A 364 -10.77 -3.93 -10.97
CA SER A 364 -12.22 -4.05 -10.88
C SER A 364 -12.65 -4.19 -9.42
N ALA A 365 -13.87 -3.78 -9.11
CA ALA A 365 -14.43 -3.92 -7.78
C ALA A 365 -15.95 -4.11 -7.83
N GLU A 366 -16.41 -5.09 -7.07
CA GLU A 366 -17.83 -5.32 -6.82
C GLU A 366 -18.26 -4.71 -5.50
N VAL A 367 -19.53 -4.36 -5.39
CA VAL A 367 -20.09 -3.81 -4.15
C VAL A 367 -20.30 -4.94 -3.13
N ALA A 368 -19.82 -4.75 -1.91
CA ALA A 368 -20.06 -5.70 -0.85
C ALA A 368 -21.53 -5.69 -0.42
N GLN A 369 -22.12 -6.88 -0.29
CA GLN A 369 -23.49 -7.03 0.20
C GLN A 369 -23.51 -6.93 1.72
N ILE A 370 -23.81 -5.74 2.22
CA ILE A 370 -23.89 -5.47 3.65
C ILE A 370 -25.33 -5.77 4.15
N PRO A 371 -25.50 -6.51 5.25
CA PRO A 371 -26.81 -6.76 5.83
C PRO A 371 -27.54 -5.42 6.10
N TYR A 372 -28.80 -5.35 5.70
CA TYR A 372 -29.62 -4.13 5.85
C TYR A 372 -29.67 -3.63 7.29
N GLU A 373 -29.79 -4.53 8.27
CA GLU A 373 -29.82 -4.16 9.69
C GLU A 373 -28.52 -3.53 10.15
N LEU A 374 -27.38 -3.93 9.60
CA LEU A 374 -26.09 -3.30 9.87
C LEU A 374 -26.02 -1.89 9.27
N LEU A 375 -26.46 -1.71 8.01
CA LEU A 375 -26.55 -0.38 7.39
C LEU A 375 -27.47 0.53 8.19
N ARG A 376 -28.62 0.04 8.61
CA ARG A 376 -29.58 0.78 9.46
C ARG A 376 -28.97 1.17 10.81
N LYS A 377 -28.26 0.24 11.47
CA LYS A 377 -27.56 0.50 12.73
C LYS A 377 -26.55 1.62 12.58
N VAL A 378 -25.68 1.53 11.54
CA VAL A 378 -24.68 2.57 11.24
C VAL A 378 -25.35 3.90 10.94
N ALA A 379 -26.40 3.93 10.14
CA ALA A 379 -27.14 5.17 9.81
C ALA A 379 -27.69 5.86 11.07
N VAL A 380 -28.28 5.09 11.97
CA VAL A 380 -28.79 5.62 13.26
C VAL A 380 -27.66 6.19 14.10
N ARG A 381 -26.55 5.46 14.24
CA ARG A 381 -25.38 5.91 15.01
C ARG A 381 -24.76 7.18 14.40
N VAL A 382 -24.53 7.20 13.10
CA VAL A 382 -23.92 8.35 12.42
C VAL A 382 -24.77 9.61 12.62
N VAL A 383 -26.08 9.54 12.42
CA VAL A 383 -26.98 10.70 12.61
C VAL A 383 -27.04 11.15 14.07
N ALA A 384 -26.99 10.23 15.02
CA ALA A 384 -27.03 10.56 16.45
C ALA A 384 -25.70 11.11 16.97
N GLU A 385 -24.57 10.47 16.60
CA GLU A 385 -23.25 10.69 17.19
C GLU A 385 -22.42 11.75 16.42
N VAL A 386 -22.67 11.94 15.10
CA VAL A 386 -21.88 12.86 14.27
C VAL A 386 -22.58 14.22 14.12
N PRO A 387 -22.03 15.30 14.68
CA PRO A 387 -22.60 16.63 14.53
C PRO A 387 -22.63 17.07 13.04
N GLY A 388 -23.70 17.76 12.65
CA GLY A 388 -23.82 18.32 11.31
C GLY A 388 -24.17 17.32 10.21
N VAL A 389 -24.54 16.08 10.57
CA VAL A 389 -25.01 15.03 9.65
C VAL A 389 -26.45 14.67 9.95
N ASN A 390 -27.30 14.58 8.91
CA ASN A 390 -28.69 14.18 9.03
C ASN A 390 -29.13 13.10 8.04
N ARG A 391 -28.21 12.57 7.21
CA ARG A 391 -28.53 11.57 6.19
C ARG A 391 -27.36 10.65 5.95
N VAL A 392 -27.64 9.36 5.80
CA VAL A 392 -26.67 8.34 5.40
C VAL A 392 -27.15 7.65 4.13
N LEU A 393 -26.24 7.46 3.19
CA LEU A 393 -26.42 6.77 1.92
C LEU A 393 -25.49 5.57 1.87
N TYR A 394 -25.76 4.62 0.97
CA TYR A 394 -24.85 3.52 0.64
C TYR A 394 -24.64 3.49 -0.88
N ASP A 395 -23.39 3.57 -1.34
CA ASP A 395 -23.05 3.52 -2.76
C ASP A 395 -23.00 2.09 -3.24
N ILE A 396 -23.85 1.75 -4.22
CA ILE A 396 -24.00 0.44 -4.83
C ILE A 396 -23.38 0.35 -6.23
N THR A 397 -22.51 1.29 -6.62
CA THR A 397 -21.95 1.33 -7.97
C THR A 397 -20.63 0.55 -8.03
N PRO A 398 -20.50 -0.47 -8.93
CA PRO A 398 -19.25 -1.21 -9.11
C PRO A 398 -18.18 -0.40 -9.84
N LYS A 399 -16.96 -0.91 -9.88
CA LYS A 399 -15.88 -0.42 -10.73
C LYS A 399 -15.55 -1.42 -11.84
N PRO A 400 -15.65 -1.08 -13.14
CA PRO A 400 -16.28 0.13 -13.65
C PRO A 400 -17.80 0.12 -13.47
N PRO A 401 -18.55 1.23 -13.70
CA PRO A 401 -18.11 2.51 -14.27
C PRO A 401 -17.54 3.50 -13.23
N SER A 402 -17.78 3.30 -11.92
CA SER A 402 -17.22 4.20 -10.91
C SER A 402 -15.73 3.92 -10.63
N THR A 403 -15.12 4.77 -9.82
CA THR A 403 -13.82 4.51 -9.19
C THR A 403 -14.01 3.95 -7.78
N ILE A 404 -12.94 3.55 -7.10
CA ILE A 404 -13.01 3.10 -5.70
C ILE A 404 -13.22 4.30 -4.79
N GLU A 405 -12.30 5.26 -4.83
CA GLU A 405 -12.43 6.54 -4.12
C GLU A 405 -13.35 7.48 -4.93
N PHE A 406 -13.93 8.48 -4.28
CA PHE A 406 -14.86 9.44 -4.91
C PHE A 406 -14.13 10.57 -5.64
N GLU A 407 -12.89 10.86 -5.21
CA GLU A 407 -12.01 11.82 -5.86
C GLU A 407 -10.61 11.26 -6.08
#